data_31c9342181a4051e738c60b4b94c14f0
#
_entry.id   31c9342181a4051e738c60b4b94c14f0
#
_cell.length_a   1.000
_cell.length_b   1.000
_cell.length_c   1.000
_cell.angle_alpha   90.00
_cell.angle_beta   90.00
_cell.angle_gamma   90.00
#
_symmetry.space_group_name_H-M   'P 1'
#
loop_
_entity.id
_entity.type
_entity.pdbx_description
1 polymer ?
#
loop_
_entity_poly.entity_id
_entity_poly.type
_entity_poly.pdbx_seq_one_letter_code
_entity_poly.pdbx_strand_id
1 'polypeptide(L)'
;MVFQFEHMDLDVGETFKWNDKKMDLVELKETLSKWQTELDGKAWNSLYWDNHDQPRIVSRLGDDRVYRERSAKMLATCLHMMQGTPYIYQGEELGMTNAPFGGIEDFRDIESINAFRELTGRGMDGETILKYIRYKSRDNARTPFQWDDSHMAGFTTGTPWIMVNPNYKEINAKKALEQEDSVFYYYQKLIRLRKEYPVIVYGHYKLLLPESRQLYVYTREYEGERLLTICNF
;
A
#
# COMPACT_ATOMS: atom_id res chain seq x y z
N MET A 1 -4.22 -20.53 -5.98
CA MET A 1 -3.89 -19.19 -5.42
C MET A 1 -5.12 -18.32 -5.52
N VAL A 2 -5.41 -17.53 -4.49
CA VAL A 2 -6.59 -16.66 -4.40
C VAL A 2 -6.13 -15.21 -4.31
N PHE A 3 -6.65 -14.33 -5.19
CA PHE A 3 -6.59 -12.88 -5.03
C PHE A 3 -7.91 -12.40 -4.44
N GLN A 4 -7.86 -11.84 -3.27
CA GLN A 4 -9.00 -11.24 -2.57
C GLN A 4 -8.86 -9.70 -2.58
N PHE A 5 -9.97 -8.99 -2.64
CA PHE A 5 -10.03 -7.54 -2.69
C PHE A 5 -10.73 -6.91 -1.48
N GLU A 6 -11.23 -7.70 -0.54
CA GLU A 6 -12.02 -7.22 0.60
C GLU A 6 -11.29 -6.12 1.40
N HIS A 7 -9.96 -6.26 1.61
CA HIS A 7 -9.20 -5.25 2.34
C HIS A 7 -9.03 -3.94 1.55
N MET A 8 -9.20 -3.96 0.22
CA MET A 8 -9.13 -2.76 -0.61
C MET A 8 -10.42 -1.91 -0.51
N ASP A 9 -11.53 -2.52 -0.11
CA ASP A 9 -12.83 -1.86 -0.06
C ASP A 9 -13.19 -1.31 1.34
N LEU A 10 -12.36 -1.51 2.34
CA LEU A 10 -12.63 -1.13 3.73
C LEU A 10 -12.78 0.40 3.95
N ASP A 11 -12.18 1.22 3.09
CA ASP A 11 -12.33 2.67 3.10
C ASP A 11 -13.33 3.19 2.05
N VAL A 12 -14.05 2.29 1.38
CA VAL A 12 -15.17 2.64 0.51
C VAL A 12 -16.37 3.03 1.39
N GLY A 13 -17.03 4.14 1.07
CA GLY A 13 -18.24 4.57 1.76
C GLY A 13 -19.45 3.70 1.35
N GLU A 14 -20.55 3.83 2.09
CA GLU A 14 -21.78 3.05 1.83
C GLU A 14 -22.34 3.23 0.41
N THR A 15 -22.16 4.39 -0.18
CA THR A 15 -22.76 4.73 -1.49
C THR A 15 -21.76 4.85 -2.63
N PHE A 16 -20.49 5.18 -2.32
CA PHE A 16 -19.48 5.37 -3.37
C PHE A 16 -18.05 5.45 -2.80
N LYS A 17 -17.07 5.23 -3.69
CA LYS A 17 -15.63 5.23 -3.41
C LYS A 17 -15.10 6.61 -2.95
N TRP A 18 -15.61 7.69 -3.55
CA TRP A 18 -15.07 9.05 -3.42
C TRP A 18 -15.58 9.75 -2.16
N ASN A 19 -14.92 9.49 -1.05
CA ASN A 19 -15.25 10.00 0.28
C ASN A 19 -13.99 10.09 1.13
N ASP A 20 -14.10 10.58 2.36
CA ASP A 20 -12.98 10.70 3.31
C ASP A 20 -12.93 9.60 4.39
N LYS A 21 -13.72 8.53 4.23
CA LYS A 21 -13.64 7.37 5.11
C LYS A 21 -12.21 6.84 5.10
N LYS A 22 -11.66 6.66 6.28
CA LYS A 22 -10.37 6.00 6.49
C LYS A 22 -10.59 4.53 6.82
N MET A 23 -9.62 3.71 6.47
CA MET A 23 -9.63 2.31 6.82
C MET A 23 -9.52 2.17 8.36
N ASP A 24 -10.42 1.40 8.96
CA ASP A 24 -10.33 1.05 10.38
C ASP A 24 -9.40 -0.14 10.57
N LEU A 25 -8.48 -0.04 11.53
CA LEU A 25 -7.50 -1.10 11.78
C LEU A 25 -8.14 -2.39 12.28
N VAL A 26 -9.24 -2.33 13.02
CA VAL A 26 -9.95 -3.52 13.51
C VAL A 26 -10.57 -4.25 12.31
N GLU A 27 -11.28 -3.54 11.42
CA GLU A 27 -11.84 -4.10 10.19
C GLU A 27 -10.74 -4.72 9.29
N LEU A 28 -9.59 -4.06 9.17
CA LEU A 28 -8.44 -4.57 8.41
C LEU A 28 -7.91 -5.88 9.00
N LYS A 29 -7.74 -5.93 10.34
CA LYS A 29 -7.28 -7.14 11.04
C LYS A 29 -8.25 -8.31 10.87
N GLU A 30 -9.54 -8.06 11.03
CA GLU A 30 -10.59 -9.07 10.84
C GLU A 30 -10.55 -9.63 9.41
N THR A 31 -10.50 -8.75 8.41
CA THR A 31 -10.46 -9.16 7.00
C THR A 31 -9.22 -9.99 6.68
N LEU A 32 -8.03 -9.51 7.03
CA LEU A 32 -6.79 -10.25 6.74
C LEU A 32 -6.70 -11.55 7.54
N SER A 33 -7.15 -11.56 8.82
CA SER A 33 -7.18 -12.77 9.65
C SER A 33 -8.14 -13.82 9.10
N LYS A 34 -9.31 -13.42 8.63
CA LYS A 34 -10.28 -14.30 7.96
C LYS A 34 -9.58 -15.06 6.82
N TRP A 35 -8.90 -14.36 5.91
CA TRP A 35 -8.21 -14.98 4.78
C TRP A 35 -7.02 -15.84 5.19
N GLN A 36 -6.29 -15.47 6.26
CA GLN A 36 -5.21 -16.29 6.79
C GLN A 36 -5.72 -17.60 7.40
N THR A 37 -6.86 -17.58 8.10
CA THR A 37 -7.41 -18.76 8.78
C THR A 37 -8.24 -19.65 7.87
N GLU A 38 -9.05 -19.08 6.99
CA GLU A 38 -9.93 -19.87 6.12
C GLU A 38 -9.21 -20.57 4.97
N LEU A 39 -8.08 -20.01 4.51
CA LEU A 39 -7.25 -20.63 3.49
C LEU A 39 -6.24 -21.63 4.04
N ASP A 40 -6.00 -21.64 5.35
CA ASP A 40 -5.02 -22.54 5.97
C ASP A 40 -5.30 -24.00 5.64
N GLY A 41 -4.30 -24.69 5.09
CA GLY A 41 -4.40 -26.07 4.62
C GLY A 41 -5.31 -26.32 3.40
N LYS A 42 -5.97 -25.30 2.85
CA LYS A 42 -6.93 -25.43 1.73
C LYS A 42 -6.48 -24.74 0.45
N ALA A 43 -5.92 -23.53 0.55
CA ALA A 43 -5.51 -22.76 -0.60
C ALA A 43 -4.39 -21.77 -0.24
N TRP A 44 -3.83 -21.14 -1.27
CA TRP A 44 -2.72 -20.20 -1.13
C TRP A 44 -3.15 -18.77 -1.39
N ASN A 45 -2.85 -17.85 -0.48
CA ASN A 45 -3.23 -16.44 -0.58
C ASN A 45 -2.22 -15.65 -1.42
N SER A 46 -2.71 -14.66 -2.16
CA SER A 46 -1.91 -13.58 -2.75
C SER A 46 -1.93 -12.39 -1.81
N LEU A 47 -0.76 -11.99 -1.32
CA LEU A 47 -0.59 -10.90 -0.37
C LEU A 47 -0.13 -9.65 -1.12
N TYR A 48 -0.86 -8.55 -1.02
CA TYR A 48 -0.51 -7.29 -1.65
C TYR A 48 -1.11 -6.10 -0.92
N TRP A 49 -0.43 -4.97 -0.98
CA TRP A 49 -0.93 -3.69 -0.53
C TRP A 49 -1.31 -2.78 -1.68
N ASP A 50 -0.50 -2.80 -2.74
CA ASP A 50 -0.64 -1.95 -3.91
C ASP A 50 -0.89 -2.76 -5.18
N ASN A 51 -1.51 -2.10 -6.15
CA ASN A 51 -1.58 -2.52 -7.54
C ASN A 51 -1.84 -1.29 -8.43
N HIS A 52 -1.94 -1.46 -9.74
CA HIS A 52 -2.19 -0.39 -10.71
C HIS A 52 -3.56 0.30 -10.59
N ASP A 53 -4.44 -0.21 -9.72
CA ASP A 53 -5.79 0.30 -9.49
C ASP A 53 -6.01 0.83 -8.07
N GLN A 54 -4.94 0.93 -7.25
CA GLN A 54 -5.00 1.40 -5.87
C GLN A 54 -4.07 2.60 -5.64
N PRO A 55 -4.42 3.56 -4.77
CA PRO A 55 -3.47 4.60 -4.36
C PRO A 55 -2.30 4.02 -3.59
N ARG A 56 -1.19 4.74 -3.47
CA ARG A 56 0.00 4.30 -2.76
C ARG A 56 -0.30 3.99 -1.30
N ILE A 57 0.09 2.78 -0.85
CA ILE A 57 -0.28 2.28 0.47
C ILE A 57 0.26 3.13 1.62
N VAL A 58 1.45 3.70 1.50
CA VAL A 58 2.02 4.56 2.54
C VAL A 58 1.15 5.80 2.77
N SER A 59 0.61 6.40 1.69
CA SER A 59 -0.32 7.53 1.79
C SER A 59 -1.72 7.11 2.27
N ARG A 60 -2.11 5.85 2.06
CA ARG A 60 -3.43 5.34 2.42
C ARG A 60 -3.51 4.88 3.88
N LEU A 61 -2.50 4.15 4.37
CA LEU A 61 -2.50 3.50 5.68
C LEU A 61 -1.38 3.98 6.61
N GLY A 62 -0.39 4.70 6.12
CA GLY A 62 0.75 5.17 6.89
C GLY A 62 0.81 6.68 7.02
N ASP A 63 1.92 7.16 7.55
CA ASP A 63 2.33 8.56 7.47
C ASP A 63 3.27 8.72 6.29
N ASP A 64 2.85 9.44 5.25
CA ASP A 64 3.64 9.68 4.03
C ASP A 64 4.56 10.91 4.13
N ARG A 65 4.74 11.46 5.33
CA ARG A 65 5.54 12.65 5.64
C ARG A 65 6.72 12.31 6.54
N VAL A 66 6.58 12.61 7.84
CA VAL A 66 7.66 12.50 8.82
C VAL A 66 8.08 11.04 9.06
N TYR A 67 7.09 10.13 9.07
CA TYR A 67 7.33 8.71 9.35
C TYR A 67 7.21 7.82 8.11
N ARG A 68 7.36 8.37 6.91
CA ARG A 68 7.18 7.65 5.64
C ARG A 68 7.94 6.32 5.59
N GLU A 69 9.23 6.34 5.88
CA GLU A 69 10.04 5.10 5.82
C GLU A 69 9.66 4.09 6.90
N ARG A 70 9.33 4.59 8.10
CA ARG A 70 8.86 3.71 9.19
C ARG A 70 7.51 3.08 8.84
N SER A 71 6.59 3.87 8.29
CA SER A 71 5.29 3.39 7.81
C SER A 71 5.45 2.36 6.69
N ALA A 72 6.29 2.63 5.68
CA ALA A 72 6.57 1.68 4.60
C ALA A 72 7.13 0.35 5.14
N LYS A 73 8.12 0.41 6.04
CA LYS A 73 8.72 -0.79 6.67
C LYS A 73 7.71 -1.54 7.55
N MET A 74 6.86 -0.83 8.30
CA MET A 74 5.81 -1.43 9.11
C MET A 74 4.78 -2.16 8.26
N LEU A 75 4.27 -1.52 7.20
CA LEU A 75 3.33 -2.11 6.26
C LEU A 75 3.94 -3.33 5.55
N ALA A 76 5.20 -3.24 5.11
CA ALA A 76 5.92 -4.37 4.54
C ALA A 76 6.01 -5.54 5.54
N THR A 77 6.37 -5.28 6.80
CA THR A 77 6.43 -6.30 7.86
C THR A 77 5.07 -6.96 8.05
N CYS A 78 4.02 -6.16 8.18
CA CYS A 78 2.66 -6.65 8.40
C CYS A 78 2.25 -7.69 7.35
N LEU A 79 2.53 -7.41 6.08
CA LEU A 79 2.13 -8.30 4.98
C LEU A 79 3.10 -9.47 4.79
N HIS A 80 4.42 -9.22 4.78
CA HIS A 80 5.41 -10.24 4.43
C HIS A 80 5.55 -11.35 5.49
N MET A 81 5.11 -11.13 6.73
CA MET A 81 5.11 -12.15 7.77
C MET A 81 3.85 -13.03 7.76
N MET A 82 2.94 -12.84 6.81
CA MET A 82 1.74 -13.67 6.61
C MET A 82 2.01 -14.85 5.67
N GLN A 83 1.14 -15.88 5.74
CA GLN A 83 1.12 -16.99 4.79
C GLN A 83 0.56 -16.53 3.45
N GLY A 84 1.26 -16.84 2.38
CA GLY A 84 0.89 -16.48 1.02
C GLY A 84 2.09 -16.02 0.20
N THR A 85 1.83 -15.60 -1.04
CA THR A 85 2.86 -15.02 -1.92
C THR A 85 2.75 -13.51 -1.89
N PRO A 86 3.75 -12.77 -1.36
CA PRO A 86 3.77 -11.32 -1.45
C PRO A 86 3.97 -10.86 -2.89
N TYR A 87 3.14 -9.91 -3.31
CA TYR A 87 3.27 -9.16 -4.55
C TYR A 87 3.67 -7.73 -4.20
N ILE A 88 4.83 -7.32 -4.66
CA ILE A 88 5.37 -5.98 -4.43
C ILE A 88 5.08 -5.16 -5.69
N TYR A 89 4.24 -4.16 -5.57
CA TYR A 89 3.97 -3.26 -6.68
C TYR A 89 5.12 -2.25 -6.86
N GLN A 90 5.43 -1.90 -8.11
CA GLN A 90 6.54 -0.98 -8.42
C GLN A 90 6.46 0.32 -7.61
N GLY A 91 7.55 0.66 -6.93
CA GLY A 91 7.66 1.84 -6.08
C GLY A 91 7.24 1.64 -4.62
N GLU A 92 6.59 0.52 -4.29
CA GLU A 92 6.30 0.14 -2.91
C GLU A 92 7.61 -0.08 -2.13
N GLU A 93 8.58 -0.71 -2.77
CA GLU A 93 9.94 -0.95 -2.24
C GLU A 93 10.78 0.32 -2.04
N LEU A 94 10.33 1.46 -2.58
CA LEU A 94 10.91 2.77 -2.34
C LEU A 94 10.11 3.59 -1.32
N GLY A 95 8.93 3.12 -0.95
CA GLY A 95 7.97 3.89 -0.17
C GLY A 95 7.45 5.10 -0.96
N MET A 96 7.17 4.95 -2.27
CA MET A 96 6.55 6.00 -3.08
C MET A 96 5.18 6.37 -2.51
N THR A 97 4.84 7.66 -2.62
CA THR A 97 3.61 8.23 -2.06
C THR A 97 2.65 8.69 -3.17
N ASN A 98 1.43 9.04 -2.79
CA ASN A 98 0.51 9.72 -3.69
C ASN A 98 1.13 11.01 -4.23
N ALA A 99 0.78 11.35 -5.48
CA ALA A 99 1.27 12.57 -6.12
C ALA A 99 0.37 13.78 -5.79
N PRO A 100 0.94 14.99 -5.72
CA PRO A 100 0.20 16.21 -5.41
C PRO A 100 -0.47 16.79 -6.67
N PHE A 101 -1.42 16.07 -7.26
CA PHE A 101 -2.21 16.54 -8.40
C PHE A 101 -2.92 17.86 -8.07
N GLY A 102 -2.81 18.85 -8.94
CA GLY A 102 -3.37 20.19 -8.77
C GLY A 102 -4.87 20.24 -9.01
N GLY A 103 -5.30 19.93 -10.23
CA GLY A 103 -6.68 19.95 -10.67
C GLY A 103 -7.10 18.67 -11.38
N ILE A 104 -8.35 18.60 -11.81
CA ILE A 104 -8.87 17.43 -12.54
C ILE A 104 -8.18 17.20 -13.88
N GLU A 105 -7.63 18.26 -14.47
CA GLU A 105 -6.88 18.23 -15.73
C GLU A 105 -5.57 17.45 -15.64
N ASP A 106 -5.02 17.26 -14.45
CA ASP A 106 -3.80 16.49 -14.21
C ASP A 106 -4.06 14.98 -14.25
N PHE A 107 -5.30 14.57 -14.01
CA PHE A 107 -5.68 13.17 -14.00
C PHE A 107 -5.88 12.60 -15.40
N ARG A 108 -5.55 11.35 -15.57
CA ARG A 108 -5.71 10.57 -16.81
C ARG A 108 -6.71 9.43 -16.66
N ASP A 109 -6.94 9.00 -15.41
CA ASP A 109 -7.90 7.93 -15.11
C ASP A 109 -9.33 8.37 -15.37
N ILE A 110 -9.99 7.66 -16.28
CA ILE A 110 -11.37 7.96 -16.68
C ILE A 110 -12.37 7.81 -15.52
N GLU A 111 -12.10 6.93 -14.55
CA GLU A 111 -12.91 6.80 -13.34
C GLU A 111 -12.90 8.10 -12.53
N SER A 112 -11.71 8.69 -12.32
CA SER A 112 -11.54 9.95 -11.62
C SER A 112 -12.20 11.12 -12.33
N ILE A 113 -12.02 11.21 -13.65
CA ILE A 113 -12.60 12.28 -14.48
C ILE A 113 -14.14 12.19 -14.51
N ASN A 114 -14.69 11.00 -14.65
CA ASN A 114 -16.14 10.79 -14.64
C ASN A 114 -16.73 11.05 -13.25
N ALA A 115 -16.08 10.61 -12.19
CA ALA A 115 -16.49 10.89 -10.81
C ALA A 115 -16.56 12.40 -10.55
N PHE A 116 -15.53 13.16 -10.96
CA PHE A 116 -15.53 14.62 -10.81
C PHE A 116 -16.73 15.25 -11.51
N ARG A 117 -16.97 14.88 -12.78
CA ARG A 117 -18.08 15.41 -13.56
C ARG A 117 -19.44 15.06 -12.96
N GLU A 118 -19.62 13.81 -12.55
CA GLU A 118 -20.88 13.32 -11.99
C GLU A 118 -21.20 13.99 -10.65
N LEU A 119 -20.24 14.01 -9.73
CA LEU A 119 -20.44 14.56 -8.39
C LEU A 119 -20.62 16.08 -8.41
N THR A 120 -19.89 16.80 -9.29
CA THR A 120 -20.12 18.22 -9.55
C THR A 120 -21.53 18.45 -10.11
N GLY A 121 -21.96 17.62 -11.05
CA GLY A 121 -23.33 17.68 -11.61
C GLY A 121 -24.43 17.42 -10.56
N ARG A 122 -24.11 16.70 -9.49
CA ARG A 122 -24.98 16.50 -8.32
C ARG A 122 -24.91 17.62 -7.29
N GLY A 123 -24.10 18.67 -7.53
CA GLY A 123 -23.98 19.86 -6.67
C GLY A 123 -22.93 19.73 -5.57
N MET A 124 -22.05 18.72 -5.60
CA MET A 124 -20.95 18.63 -4.63
C MET A 124 -19.87 19.67 -4.98
N ASP A 125 -19.24 20.25 -3.97
CA ASP A 125 -18.16 21.21 -4.11
C ASP A 125 -16.93 20.58 -4.81
N GLY A 126 -16.38 21.28 -5.83
CA GLY A 126 -15.28 20.78 -6.65
C GLY A 126 -14.00 20.51 -5.88
N GLU A 127 -13.63 21.35 -4.90
CA GLU A 127 -12.44 21.12 -4.07
C GLU A 127 -12.62 19.92 -3.14
N THR A 128 -13.81 19.71 -2.63
CA THR A 128 -14.13 18.51 -1.83
C THR A 128 -13.98 17.24 -2.67
N ILE A 129 -14.48 17.25 -3.90
CA ILE A 129 -14.34 16.12 -4.82
C ILE A 129 -12.86 15.89 -5.16
N LEU A 130 -12.12 16.94 -5.49
CA LEU A 130 -10.68 16.85 -5.79
C LEU A 130 -9.90 16.28 -4.61
N LYS A 131 -10.23 16.67 -3.38
CA LYS A 131 -9.61 16.08 -2.17
C LYS A 131 -9.76 14.55 -2.14
N TYR A 132 -10.96 14.04 -2.44
CA TYR A 132 -11.20 12.60 -2.47
C TYR A 132 -10.47 11.92 -3.62
N ILE A 133 -10.47 12.54 -4.81
CA ILE A 133 -9.80 12.01 -5.99
C ILE A 133 -8.28 11.96 -5.77
N ARG A 134 -7.68 13.04 -5.25
CA ARG A 134 -6.24 13.05 -4.89
C ARG A 134 -5.86 11.92 -3.94
N TYR A 135 -6.76 11.56 -3.02
CA TYR A 135 -6.51 10.51 -2.05
C TYR A 135 -6.69 9.09 -2.63
N LYS A 136 -7.71 8.86 -3.46
CA LYS A 136 -8.15 7.51 -3.87
C LYS A 136 -7.95 7.18 -5.34
N SER A 137 -7.50 8.12 -6.17
CA SER A 137 -7.32 7.86 -7.61
C SER A 137 -6.25 6.82 -7.89
N ARG A 138 -6.54 5.97 -8.89
CA ARG A 138 -5.61 4.99 -9.46
C ARG A 138 -4.37 5.63 -10.07
N ASP A 139 -4.45 6.89 -10.51
CA ASP A 139 -3.33 7.63 -11.10
C ASP A 139 -2.15 7.79 -10.14
N ASN A 140 -2.39 7.73 -8.83
CA ASN A 140 -1.32 7.71 -7.83
C ASN A 140 -0.35 6.54 -8.01
N ALA A 141 -0.87 5.35 -8.37
CA ALA A 141 -0.06 4.17 -8.64
C ALA A 141 0.59 4.20 -10.04
N ARG A 142 0.12 5.07 -10.94
CA ARG A 142 0.52 5.11 -12.36
C ARG A 142 1.52 6.21 -12.69
N THR A 143 1.91 7.01 -11.68
CA THR A 143 3.01 7.98 -11.84
C THR A 143 4.30 7.27 -12.22
N PRO A 144 5.16 7.92 -13.05
CA PRO A 144 6.45 7.35 -13.45
C PRO A 144 7.27 6.86 -12.25
N PHE A 145 7.92 5.71 -12.42
CA PHE A 145 8.84 5.19 -11.41
C PHE A 145 10.03 6.13 -11.21
N GLN A 146 10.42 6.33 -9.97
CA GLN A 146 11.43 7.30 -9.57
C GLN A 146 12.81 6.63 -9.51
N TRP A 147 13.57 6.68 -10.63
CA TRP A 147 14.89 6.06 -10.74
C TRP A 147 15.98 6.84 -10.00
N ASP A 148 16.02 8.16 -10.21
CA ASP A 148 17.02 9.03 -9.62
C ASP A 148 16.51 10.47 -9.46
N ASP A 149 17.38 11.39 -9.06
CA ASP A 149 17.09 12.80 -8.88
C ASP A 149 17.32 13.67 -10.14
N SER A 150 17.59 13.07 -11.30
CA SER A 150 17.73 13.76 -12.57
C SER A 150 16.38 14.21 -13.14
N HIS A 151 16.40 14.88 -14.30
CA HIS A 151 15.19 15.35 -14.97
C HIS A 151 14.18 14.21 -15.16
N MET A 152 12.90 14.48 -14.86
CA MET A 152 11.79 13.50 -14.92
C MET A 152 12.09 12.20 -14.16
N ALA A 153 12.77 12.30 -13.02
CA ALA A 153 13.14 11.18 -12.16
C ALA A 153 13.97 10.09 -12.88
N GLY A 154 14.72 10.45 -13.92
CA GLY A 154 15.44 9.49 -14.76
C GLY A 154 14.52 8.56 -15.58
N PHE A 155 13.21 8.79 -15.57
CA PHE A 155 12.24 7.91 -16.22
C PHE A 155 12.18 8.13 -17.75
N THR A 156 12.26 9.38 -18.21
CA THR A 156 12.19 9.72 -19.63
C THR A 156 12.93 11.03 -19.93
N THR A 157 13.39 11.18 -21.18
CA THR A 157 13.91 12.44 -21.72
C THR A 157 12.82 13.28 -22.37
N GLY A 158 11.64 12.72 -22.62
CA GLY A 158 10.47 13.39 -23.19
C GLY A 158 9.46 13.84 -22.13
N THR A 159 8.26 14.19 -22.57
CA THR A 159 7.14 14.52 -21.67
C THR A 159 6.44 13.22 -21.25
N PRO A 160 6.35 12.92 -19.95
CA PRO A 160 5.63 11.75 -19.48
C PRO A 160 4.11 11.93 -19.69
N TRP A 161 3.39 10.84 -19.88
CA TRP A 161 1.93 10.86 -20.11
C TRP A 161 1.10 11.32 -18.88
N ILE A 162 1.68 11.18 -17.70
CA ILE A 162 1.16 11.64 -16.42
C ILE A 162 2.31 12.30 -15.62
N MET A 163 2.00 13.19 -14.69
CA MET A 163 3.01 13.90 -13.93
C MET A 163 3.97 12.96 -13.18
N VAL A 164 5.23 13.33 -13.13
CA VAL A 164 6.20 12.77 -12.19
C VAL A 164 5.93 13.35 -10.81
N ASN A 165 5.87 12.51 -9.78
CA ASN A 165 5.72 13.00 -8.42
C ASN A 165 6.96 13.85 -8.05
N PRO A 166 6.81 15.13 -7.67
CA PRO A 166 7.95 16.03 -7.46
C PRO A 166 8.87 15.60 -6.32
N ASN A 167 8.42 14.70 -5.43
CA ASN A 167 9.24 14.17 -4.36
C ASN A 167 10.33 13.19 -4.84
N TYR A 168 10.43 12.92 -6.14
CA TYR A 168 11.50 12.10 -6.72
C TYR A 168 12.90 12.59 -6.38
N LYS A 169 13.04 13.87 -6.06
CA LYS A 169 14.29 14.45 -5.59
C LYS A 169 14.79 13.77 -4.29
N GLU A 170 13.87 13.28 -3.47
CA GLU A 170 14.17 12.64 -2.18
C GLU A 170 13.86 11.14 -2.17
N ILE A 171 12.81 10.73 -2.90
CA ILE A 171 12.36 9.33 -2.95
C ILE A 171 12.69 8.79 -4.33
N ASN A 172 13.74 8.00 -4.44
CA ASN A 172 14.13 7.37 -5.71
C ASN A 172 15.03 6.14 -5.48
N ALA A 173 15.14 5.31 -6.51
CA ALA A 173 15.90 4.06 -6.45
C ALA A 173 17.39 4.28 -6.17
N LYS A 174 18.01 5.30 -6.79
CA LYS A 174 19.43 5.62 -6.59
C LYS A 174 19.72 5.91 -5.12
N LYS A 175 18.97 6.83 -4.50
CA LYS A 175 19.12 7.15 -3.07
C LYS A 175 18.83 5.96 -2.17
N ALA A 176 17.82 5.16 -2.52
CA ALA A 176 17.49 3.96 -1.75
C ALA A 176 18.62 2.92 -1.77
N LEU A 177 19.36 2.81 -2.87
CA LEU A 177 20.52 1.92 -2.97
C LEU A 177 21.76 2.46 -2.25
N GLU A 178 21.85 3.75 -2.02
CA GLU A 178 22.95 4.39 -1.26
C GLU A 178 22.77 4.32 0.27
N GLN A 179 21.58 3.96 0.77
CA GLN A 179 21.24 3.94 2.19
C GLN A 179 20.96 2.50 2.67
N GLU A 180 21.85 1.95 3.49
CA GLU A 180 21.77 0.57 4.00
C GLU A 180 20.48 0.24 4.76
N ASP A 181 19.86 1.23 5.41
CA ASP A 181 18.60 1.07 6.15
C ASP A 181 17.36 1.52 5.37
N SER A 182 17.49 1.77 4.05
CA SER A 182 16.38 2.20 3.19
C SER A 182 15.22 1.20 3.19
N VAL A 183 14.07 1.66 2.69
CA VAL A 183 12.90 0.80 2.46
C VAL A 183 13.24 -0.36 1.51
N PHE A 184 14.06 -0.10 0.48
CA PHE A 184 14.49 -1.11 -0.49
C PHE A 184 15.25 -2.29 0.18
N TYR A 185 16.27 -2.00 0.97
CA TYR A 185 17.01 -3.06 1.67
C TYR A 185 16.17 -3.74 2.75
N TYR A 186 15.20 -3.04 3.31
CA TYR A 186 14.25 -3.65 4.24
C TYR A 186 13.37 -4.70 3.53
N TYR A 187 12.81 -4.40 2.34
CA TYR A 187 12.08 -5.38 1.52
C TYR A 187 12.98 -6.58 1.15
N GLN A 188 14.22 -6.31 0.73
CA GLN A 188 15.19 -7.38 0.44
C GLN A 188 15.40 -8.30 1.66
N LYS A 189 15.51 -7.71 2.87
CA LYS A 189 15.62 -8.45 4.12
C LYS A 189 14.38 -9.30 4.39
N LEU A 190 13.18 -8.77 4.21
CA LEU A 190 11.94 -9.51 4.44
C LEU A 190 11.82 -10.70 3.47
N ILE A 191 12.18 -10.51 2.19
CA ILE A 191 12.20 -11.59 1.20
C ILE A 191 13.20 -12.68 1.61
N ARG A 192 14.39 -12.30 2.09
CA ARG A 192 15.39 -13.25 2.59
C ARG A 192 14.86 -14.03 3.79
N LEU A 193 14.28 -13.36 4.80
CA LEU A 193 13.72 -14.01 5.98
C LEU A 193 12.65 -15.04 5.60
N ARG A 194 11.79 -14.74 4.61
CA ARG A 194 10.80 -15.69 4.11
C ARG A 194 11.42 -16.96 3.49
N LYS A 195 12.61 -16.87 2.91
CA LYS A 195 13.33 -18.01 2.36
C LYS A 195 14.07 -18.81 3.44
N GLU A 196 14.53 -18.15 4.48
CA GLU A 196 15.32 -18.74 5.56
C GLU A 196 14.45 -19.37 6.66
N TYR A 197 13.24 -18.82 6.93
CA TYR A 197 12.40 -19.23 8.06
C TYR A 197 11.05 -19.79 7.58
N PRO A 198 10.91 -21.14 7.53
CA PRO A 198 9.65 -21.81 7.13
C PRO A 198 8.43 -21.37 7.93
N VAL A 199 8.59 -21.02 9.21
CA VAL A 199 7.52 -20.53 10.07
C VAL A 199 6.79 -19.31 9.50
N ILE A 200 7.47 -18.46 8.72
CA ILE A 200 6.85 -17.31 8.07
C ILE A 200 5.90 -17.77 6.95
N VAL A 201 6.30 -18.80 6.23
CA VAL A 201 5.61 -19.28 5.01
C VAL A 201 4.51 -20.29 5.34
N TYR A 202 4.79 -21.24 6.22
CA TYR A 202 3.94 -22.40 6.49
C TYR A 202 3.26 -22.37 7.86
N GLY A 203 3.67 -21.44 8.75
CA GLY A 203 3.13 -21.39 10.11
C GLY A 203 1.63 -21.07 10.16
N HIS A 204 0.95 -21.62 11.17
CA HIS A 204 -0.45 -21.30 11.46
C HIS A 204 -0.58 -19.88 12.03
N TYR A 205 -1.56 -19.16 11.57
CA TYR A 205 -1.81 -17.77 11.97
C TYR A 205 -2.69 -17.69 13.21
N LYS A 206 -2.36 -16.77 14.11
CA LYS A 206 -3.24 -16.40 15.22
C LYS A 206 -3.19 -14.91 15.49
N LEU A 207 -4.33 -14.23 15.39
CA LEU A 207 -4.49 -12.83 15.75
C LEU A 207 -4.37 -12.65 17.27
N LEU A 208 -3.66 -11.63 17.68
CA LEU A 208 -3.57 -11.15 19.06
C LEU A 208 -4.08 -9.70 19.12
N LEU A 209 -4.57 -9.26 20.28
CA LEU A 209 -5.10 -7.91 20.50
C LEU A 209 -6.10 -7.48 19.41
N PRO A 210 -7.19 -8.25 19.15
CA PRO A 210 -8.12 -7.97 18.06
C PRO A 210 -8.72 -6.57 18.14
N GLU A 211 -9.04 -6.09 19.33
CA GLU A 211 -9.69 -4.79 19.55
C GLU A 211 -8.74 -3.57 19.53
N SER A 212 -7.42 -3.79 19.44
CA SER A 212 -6.48 -2.66 19.43
C SER A 212 -6.63 -1.84 18.14
N ARG A 213 -6.84 -0.53 18.29
CA ARG A 213 -6.93 0.42 17.17
C ARG A 213 -5.57 1.01 16.77
N GLN A 214 -4.49 0.55 17.41
CA GLN A 214 -3.13 1.03 17.18
C GLN A 214 -2.19 -0.10 16.74
N LEU A 215 -2.38 -1.31 17.31
CA LEU A 215 -1.47 -2.42 17.09
C LEU A 215 -2.14 -3.52 16.27
N TYR A 216 -1.46 -3.96 15.24
CA TYR A 216 -1.72 -5.23 14.57
C TYR A 216 -0.68 -6.23 15.04
N VAL A 217 -1.12 -7.22 15.84
CA VAL A 217 -0.25 -8.22 16.44
C VAL A 217 -0.76 -9.62 16.09
N TYR A 218 0.12 -10.47 15.61
CA TYR A 218 -0.20 -11.86 15.34
C TYR A 218 1.01 -12.76 15.51
N THR A 219 0.75 -14.05 15.68
CA THR A 219 1.78 -15.10 15.72
C THR A 219 1.68 -16.02 14.52
N ARG A 220 2.81 -16.64 14.20
CA ARG A 220 2.94 -17.77 13.29
C ARG A 220 3.58 -18.93 14.08
N GLU A 221 3.07 -20.16 13.93
CA GLU A 221 3.63 -21.33 14.60
C GLU A 221 3.82 -22.47 13.60
N TYR A 222 5.03 -23.05 13.55
CA TYR A 222 5.38 -24.14 12.66
C TYR A 222 6.51 -24.98 13.24
N GLU A 223 6.31 -26.31 13.35
CA GLU A 223 7.32 -27.28 13.80
C GLU A 223 8.05 -26.90 15.10
N GLY A 224 7.32 -26.30 16.05
CA GLY A 224 7.87 -25.86 17.35
C GLY A 224 8.50 -24.47 17.33
N GLU A 225 8.66 -23.85 16.18
CA GLU A 225 9.05 -22.45 16.05
C GLU A 225 7.86 -21.53 16.17
N ARG A 226 8.08 -20.36 16.78
CA ARG A 226 7.08 -19.31 16.92
C ARG A 226 7.65 -17.97 16.48
N LEU A 227 6.95 -17.31 15.56
CA LEU A 227 7.18 -15.93 15.17
C LEU A 227 6.10 -15.04 15.79
N LEU A 228 6.50 -13.92 16.39
CA LEU A 228 5.62 -12.83 16.82
C LEU A 228 5.84 -11.61 15.92
N THR A 229 4.77 -11.12 15.32
CA THR A 229 4.78 -9.89 14.51
C THR A 229 3.99 -8.81 15.24
N ILE A 230 4.60 -7.62 15.40
CA ILE A 230 3.99 -6.45 16.04
C ILE A 230 4.14 -5.26 15.09
N CYS A 231 3.02 -4.71 14.64
CA CYS A 231 2.95 -3.55 13.77
C CYS A 231 2.17 -2.43 14.46
N ASN A 232 2.77 -1.25 14.55
CA ASN A 232 2.16 -0.06 15.13
C ASN A 232 1.69 0.84 13.98
N PHE A 233 0.37 0.93 13.78
CA PHE A 233 -0.30 1.72 12.74
C PHE A 233 -0.54 3.17 13.14
#